data_c7d0071ab051460d22c703092f9837fd
#
_entry.id   c7d0071ab051460d22c703092f9837fd
#
_cell.length_a   1.000
_cell.length_b   1.000
_cell.length_c   1.000
_cell.angle_alpha   90.00
_cell.angle_beta   90.00
_cell.angle_gamma   90.00
#
_symmetry.space_group_name_H-M   'P 1'
#
loop_
_entity.id
_entity.type
_entity.pdbx_description
1 polymer ?
#
loop_
_entity_poly.entity_id
_entity_poly.type
_entity_poly.pdbx_seq_one_letter_code
_entity_poly.pdbx_strand_id
1 'polypeptide(L)'
;RATFAGNATRIGNGNYLMDKVHLCHDVQISNNCVVGIGTTIAGECSLDDCVILSGNVTLHQYCHIGSWTLVQSGCRISKDVPPYVIMSGNPVAYHGVNAVVLSQHHNTSERILRHIANAYRLIYQGNFSVQDAVQKIIDQVPMSEEIENIVNFVKGSERGIVK
;
A
#
# COMPACT_ATOMS: atom_id res chain seq x y z
N ARG A 1 -15.59 14.64 -5.45
CA ARG A 1 -15.17 15.95 -5.94
C ARG A 1 -14.16 15.81 -7.07
N ALA A 2 -13.99 16.84 -7.86
CA ALA A 2 -13.07 16.88 -8.98
C ALA A 2 -12.43 18.26 -9.09
N THR A 3 -11.18 18.31 -9.55
CA THR A 3 -10.47 19.56 -9.78
C THR A 3 -10.73 20.11 -11.18
N PHE A 4 -10.88 19.23 -12.15
CA PHE A 4 -11.08 19.59 -13.56
C PHE A 4 -12.23 18.80 -14.17
N ALA A 5 -12.74 19.28 -15.28
CA ALA A 5 -13.74 18.56 -16.06
C ALA A 5 -13.17 17.18 -16.46
N GLY A 6 -13.93 16.13 -16.24
CA GLY A 6 -13.51 14.76 -16.50
C GLY A 6 -12.85 14.02 -15.34
N ASN A 7 -12.40 14.73 -14.33
CA ASN A 7 -11.88 14.13 -13.10
C ASN A 7 -13.02 13.80 -12.13
N ALA A 8 -12.79 12.88 -11.23
CA ALA A 8 -13.78 12.52 -10.20
C ALA A 8 -13.15 11.74 -9.06
N THR A 9 -13.71 11.89 -7.87
CA THR A 9 -13.49 10.92 -6.79
C THR A 9 -14.27 9.66 -7.14
N ARG A 10 -13.60 8.51 -7.17
CA ARG A 10 -14.18 7.23 -7.54
C ARG A 10 -13.99 6.22 -6.44
N ILE A 11 -15.03 5.46 -6.15
CA ILE A 11 -15.01 4.39 -5.16
C ILE A 11 -15.55 3.14 -5.87
N GLY A 12 -14.74 2.08 -5.88
CA GLY A 12 -15.12 0.81 -6.48
C GLY A 12 -16.15 0.04 -5.65
N ASN A 13 -16.09 -1.27 -5.71
CA ASN A 13 -17.11 -2.14 -5.11
C ASN A 13 -16.59 -2.86 -3.86
N GLY A 14 -17.51 -3.23 -2.97
CA GLY A 14 -17.19 -4.01 -1.78
C GLY A 14 -16.40 -3.26 -0.72
N ASN A 15 -16.32 -1.95 -0.80
CA ASN A 15 -15.57 -1.14 0.15
C ASN A 15 -16.36 -0.89 1.43
N TYR A 16 -15.67 -0.91 2.55
CA TYR A 16 -16.23 -0.58 3.84
C TYR A 16 -15.64 0.75 4.34
N LEU A 17 -16.43 1.80 4.27
CA LEU A 17 -16.05 3.15 4.72
C LEU A 17 -16.72 3.41 6.06
N MET A 18 -15.94 3.54 7.13
CA MET A 18 -16.46 3.75 8.47
C MET A 18 -16.86 5.21 8.71
N ASP A 19 -17.40 5.49 9.88
CA ASP A 19 -17.86 6.82 10.26
C ASP A 19 -16.74 7.86 10.18
N LYS A 20 -17.12 9.07 9.78
CA LYS A 20 -16.22 10.25 9.75
C LYS A 20 -15.03 10.10 8.81
N VAL A 21 -15.10 9.18 7.86
CA VAL A 21 -14.11 9.10 6.77
C VAL A 21 -14.29 10.31 5.86
N HIS A 22 -13.19 10.98 5.52
CA HIS A 22 -13.18 12.10 4.60
C HIS A 22 -12.33 11.79 3.38
N LEU A 23 -12.94 11.86 2.21
CA LEU A 23 -12.26 11.72 0.92
C LEU A 23 -12.22 13.06 0.21
N CYS A 24 -11.02 13.52 -0.09
CA CYS A 24 -10.81 14.77 -0.81
C CYS A 24 -11.02 14.58 -2.32
N HIS A 25 -10.66 15.60 -3.09
CA HIS A 25 -10.87 15.61 -4.53
C HIS A 25 -10.04 14.53 -5.24
N ASP A 26 -10.61 13.93 -6.27
CA ASP A 26 -9.92 13.02 -7.20
C ASP A 26 -9.29 11.78 -6.53
N VAL A 27 -9.79 11.37 -5.36
CA VAL A 27 -9.36 10.13 -4.70
C VAL A 27 -9.90 8.92 -5.47
N GLN A 28 -9.07 7.91 -5.64
CA GLN A 28 -9.44 6.65 -6.30
C GLN A 28 -9.32 5.51 -5.29
N ILE A 29 -10.43 4.85 -4.96
CA ILE A 29 -10.45 3.66 -4.12
C ILE A 29 -10.91 2.49 -5.00
N SER A 30 -10.07 1.46 -5.10
CA SER A 30 -10.39 0.27 -5.88
C SER A 30 -11.45 -0.58 -5.20
N ASN A 31 -11.23 -1.87 -4.99
CA ASN A 31 -12.28 -2.76 -4.48
C ASN A 31 -11.88 -3.41 -3.15
N ASN A 32 -12.87 -3.75 -2.35
CA ASN A 32 -12.72 -4.52 -1.12
C ASN A 32 -11.76 -3.89 -0.10
N CYS A 33 -11.68 -2.57 -0.07
CA CYS A 33 -10.89 -1.83 0.90
C CYS A 33 -11.70 -1.61 2.18
N VAL A 34 -10.99 -1.49 3.30
CA VAL A 34 -11.54 -1.05 4.57
C VAL A 34 -10.89 0.28 4.93
N VAL A 35 -11.69 1.30 5.12
CA VAL A 35 -11.22 2.62 5.56
C VAL A 35 -11.79 2.89 6.94
N GLY A 36 -10.91 2.84 7.95
CA GLY A 36 -11.29 2.94 9.35
C GLY A 36 -11.80 4.32 9.75
N ILE A 37 -12.47 4.34 10.89
CA ILE A 37 -13.12 5.54 11.42
C ILE A 37 -12.17 6.75 11.46
N GLY A 38 -12.67 7.90 11.04
CA GLY A 38 -11.94 9.17 11.14
C GLY A 38 -10.77 9.32 10.18
N THR A 39 -10.56 8.38 9.25
CA THR A 39 -9.48 8.45 8.27
C THR A 39 -9.72 9.56 7.28
N THR A 40 -8.67 10.34 7.00
CA THR A 40 -8.69 11.42 6.01
C THR A 40 -7.74 11.07 4.85
N ILE A 41 -8.28 11.06 3.65
CA ILE A 41 -7.52 10.80 2.43
C ILE A 41 -7.49 12.08 1.61
N ALA A 42 -6.31 12.68 1.50
CA ALA A 42 -6.12 13.93 0.76
C ALA A 42 -6.27 13.72 -0.75
N GLY A 43 -6.25 14.81 -1.49
CA GLY A 43 -6.54 14.79 -2.93
C GLY A 43 -5.59 13.91 -3.74
N GLU A 44 -6.13 13.30 -4.77
CA GLU A 44 -5.41 12.48 -5.75
C GLU A 44 -4.67 11.27 -5.17
N CYS A 45 -5.04 10.82 -3.97
CA CYS A 45 -4.57 9.54 -3.43
C CYS A 45 -5.26 8.39 -4.13
N SER A 46 -4.58 7.24 -4.18
CA SER A 46 -5.16 6.00 -4.70
C SER A 46 -4.93 4.85 -3.75
N LEU A 47 -5.95 4.04 -3.56
CA LEU A 47 -5.89 2.77 -2.85
C LEU A 47 -6.13 1.65 -3.85
N ASP A 48 -5.20 0.71 -3.92
CA ASP A 48 -5.38 -0.52 -4.69
C ASP A 48 -6.35 -1.46 -3.97
N ASP A 49 -6.61 -2.64 -4.54
CA ASP A 49 -7.56 -3.59 -3.95
C ASP A 49 -7.13 -4.08 -2.57
N CYS A 50 -8.11 -4.30 -1.71
CA CYS A 50 -7.92 -4.95 -0.41
C CYS A 50 -6.98 -4.22 0.55
N VAL A 51 -6.90 -2.89 0.45
CA VAL A 51 -6.17 -2.06 1.41
C VAL A 51 -6.98 -1.92 2.69
N ILE A 52 -6.32 -2.02 3.84
CA ILE A 52 -6.92 -1.81 5.15
C ILE A 52 -6.24 -0.63 5.84
N LEU A 53 -7.01 0.42 6.08
CA LEU A 53 -6.61 1.56 6.91
C LEU A 53 -7.37 1.45 8.23
N SER A 54 -6.67 1.22 9.34
CA SER A 54 -7.32 0.79 10.59
C SER A 54 -8.18 1.86 11.25
N GLY A 55 -7.77 3.10 11.25
CA GLY A 55 -8.54 4.20 11.81
C GLY A 55 -7.68 5.41 12.09
N ASN A 56 -8.26 6.60 11.98
CA ASN A 56 -7.54 7.86 12.17
C ASN A 56 -6.22 7.92 11.41
N VAL A 57 -6.19 7.31 10.22
CA VAL A 57 -5.06 7.37 9.31
C VAL A 57 -5.19 8.62 8.46
N THR A 58 -4.06 9.30 8.21
CA THR A 58 -4.01 10.46 7.35
C THR A 58 -3.09 10.17 6.16
N LEU A 59 -3.64 10.26 4.95
CA LEU A 59 -2.84 10.17 3.73
C LEU A 59 -2.63 11.55 3.16
N HIS A 60 -1.39 11.93 2.94
CA HIS A 60 -1.04 13.16 2.24
C HIS A 60 -1.37 13.04 0.75
N GLN A 61 -1.50 14.18 0.10
CA GLN A 61 -1.82 14.28 -1.33
C GLN A 61 -0.93 13.40 -2.20
N TYR A 62 -1.50 12.80 -3.22
CA TYR A 62 -0.82 11.98 -4.23
C TYR A 62 -0.27 10.63 -3.74
N CYS A 63 -0.52 10.23 -2.51
CA CYS A 63 -0.03 8.94 -2.03
C CYS A 63 -0.75 7.77 -2.70
N HIS A 64 0.00 6.75 -3.05
CA HIS A 64 -0.50 5.49 -3.59
C HIS A 64 -0.25 4.37 -2.58
N ILE A 65 -1.30 3.64 -2.22
CA ILE A 65 -1.23 2.53 -1.27
C ILE A 65 -1.46 1.23 -2.03
N GLY A 66 -0.48 0.35 -1.99
CA GLY A 66 -0.52 -0.93 -2.70
C GLY A 66 -1.48 -1.93 -2.08
N SER A 67 -1.88 -2.92 -2.89
CA SER A 67 -2.88 -3.92 -2.51
C SER A 67 -2.45 -4.75 -1.29
N TRP A 68 -3.43 -5.20 -0.53
CA TRP A 68 -3.24 -6.04 0.65
C TRP A 68 -2.35 -5.42 1.74
N THR A 69 -2.23 -4.10 1.75
CA THR A 69 -1.50 -3.36 2.77
C THR A 69 -2.38 -3.09 3.97
N LEU A 70 -1.82 -3.25 5.15
CA LEU A 70 -2.45 -2.85 6.42
C LEU A 70 -1.70 -1.66 6.99
N VAL A 71 -2.39 -0.54 7.15
CA VAL A 71 -1.88 0.64 7.85
C VAL A 71 -2.53 0.72 9.22
N GLN A 72 -1.74 0.66 10.26
CA GLN A 72 -2.22 0.68 11.64
C GLN A 72 -2.78 2.05 12.03
N SER A 73 -3.60 2.07 13.08
CA SER A 73 -4.30 3.29 13.53
C SER A 73 -3.35 4.44 13.85
N GLY A 74 -3.78 5.65 13.49
CA GLY A 74 -3.07 6.88 13.83
C GLY A 74 -1.87 7.20 12.95
N CYS A 75 -1.55 6.38 11.96
CA CYS A 75 -0.41 6.62 11.08
C CYS A 75 -0.65 7.81 10.15
N ARG A 76 0.42 8.54 9.87
CA ARG A 76 0.46 9.63 8.89
C ARG A 76 1.37 9.20 7.74
N ILE A 77 0.79 9.08 6.56
CA ILE A 77 1.48 8.60 5.36
C ILE A 77 1.75 9.77 4.43
N SER A 78 3.01 10.01 4.09
CA SER A 78 3.43 11.09 3.18
C SER A 78 4.14 10.59 1.92
N LYS A 79 4.41 9.29 1.83
CA LYS A 79 5.01 8.63 0.66
C LYS A 79 4.18 7.42 0.28
N ASP A 80 4.49 6.80 -0.85
CA ASP A 80 3.78 5.61 -1.29
C ASP A 80 4.06 4.42 -0.37
N VAL A 81 3.08 3.55 -0.23
CA VAL A 81 3.18 2.34 0.57
C VAL A 81 3.07 1.13 -0.36
N PRO A 82 4.12 0.32 -0.47
CA PRO A 82 4.12 -0.81 -1.39
C PRO A 82 3.14 -1.92 -0.94
N PRO A 83 2.77 -2.85 -1.84
CA PRO A 83 1.77 -3.87 -1.52
C PRO A 83 2.25 -4.90 -0.49
N TYR A 84 1.31 -5.56 0.17
CA TYR A 84 1.51 -6.72 1.06
C TYR A 84 2.20 -6.44 2.39
N VAL A 85 2.28 -5.21 2.82
CA VAL A 85 3.05 -4.82 4.01
C VAL A 85 2.16 -4.36 5.16
N ILE A 86 2.74 -4.32 6.35
CA ILE A 86 2.16 -3.66 7.51
C ILE A 86 2.96 -2.39 7.78
N MET A 87 2.27 -1.27 7.86
CA MET A 87 2.84 0.01 8.28
C MET A 87 2.31 0.39 9.65
N SER A 88 3.18 0.85 10.52
CA SER A 88 2.77 1.26 11.87
C SER A 88 3.75 2.26 12.47
N GLY A 89 3.32 2.90 13.55
CA GLY A 89 4.17 3.78 14.32
C GLY A 89 4.10 5.25 13.95
N ASN A 90 4.80 6.07 14.74
CA ASN A 90 4.93 7.50 14.52
C ASN A 90 6.37 7.93 14.91
N PRO A 91 7.25 8.21 13.95
CA PRO A 91 6.99 8.19 12.49
C PRO A 91 6.64 6.79 11.98
N VAL A 92 5.84 6.75 10.93
CA VAL A 92 5.41 5.49 10.31
C VAL A 92 6.61 4.75 9.70
N ALA A 93 6.62 3.42 9.84
CA ALA A 93 7.67 2.58 9.27
C ALA A 93 7.13 1.20 8.87
N TYR A 94 7.88 0.52 8.03
CA TYR A 94 7.61 -0.86 7.65
C TYR A 94 7.77 -1.80 8.85
N HIS A 95 6.77 -2.65 9.08
CA HIS A 95 6.73 -3.61 10.18
C HIS A 95 6.50 -5.06 9.74
N GLY A 96 6.84 -5.39 8.53
CA GLY A 96 6.77 -6.76 8.03
C GLY A 96 5.71 -6.97 6.96
N VAL A 97 5.63 -8.20 6.50
CA VAL A 97 4.65 -8.63 5.51
C VAL A 97 3.31 -8.90 6.19
N ASN A 98 2.22 -8.54 5.53
CA ASN A 98 0.85 -8.77 6.02
C ASN A 98 0.45 -10.25 5.84
N ALA A 99 1.23 -11.15 6.42
CA ALA A 99 1.18 -12.59 6.17
C ALA A 99 -0.14 -13.23 6.62
N VAL A 100 -0.68 -12.81 7.74
CA VAL A 100 -1.92 -13.40 8.28
C VAL A 100 -3.08 -13.15 7.33
N VAL A 101 -3.25 -11.90 6.88
CA VAL A 101 -4.34 -11.53 5.97
C VAL A 101 -4.15 -12.20 4.61
N LEU A 102 -2.93 -12.20 4.08
CA LEU A 102 -2.64 -12.86 2.80
C LEU A 102 -2.91 -14.36 2.85
N SER A 103 -2.54 -15.02 3.93
CA SER A 103 -2.79 -16.45 4.13
C SER A 103 -4.28 -16.76 4.25
N GLN A 104 -5.03 -15.98 5.01
CA GLN A 104 -6.43 -16.25 5.31
C GLN A 104 -7.39 -15.82 4.20
N HIS A 105 -7.12 -14.71 3.54
CA HIS A 105 -8.07 -14.09 2.60
C HIS A 105 -7.62 -14.15 1.14
N HIS A 106 -6.35 -14.35 0.88
CA HIS A 106 -5.83 -14.44 -0.49
C HIS A 106 -5.24 -15.82 -0.81
N ASN A 107 -5.30 -16.76 0.11
CA ASN A 107 -4.77 -18.12 -0.05
C ASN A 107 -3.31 -18.15 -0.51
N THR A 108 -2.53 -17.18 -0.09
CA THR A 108 -1.13 -17.10 -0.45
C THR A 108 -0.35 -18.23 0.21
N SER A 109 0.41 -19.00 -0.58
CA SER A 109 1.20 -20.10 -0.06
C SER A 109 2.36 -19.60 0.81
N GLU A 110 2.83 -20.43 1.73
CA GLU A 110 4.01 -20.12 2.55
C GLU A 110 5.24 -19.80 1.70
N ARG A 111 5.39 -20.47 0.59
CA ARG A 111 6.49 -20.22 -0.35
C ARG A 111 6.44 -18.82 -0.90
N ILE A 112 5.29 -18.36 -1.36
CA ILE A 112 5.11 -17.01 -1.89
C ILE A 112 5.28 -15.97 -0.76
N LEU A 113 4.77 -16.23 0.44
CA LEU A 113 4.99 -15.35 1.59
C LEU A 113 6.48 -15.17 1.89
N ARG A 114 7.27 -16.25 1.80
CA ARG A 114 8.74 -16.15 1.96
C ARG A 114 9.39 -15.32 0.86
N HIS A 115 8.93 -15.49 -0.39
CA HIS A 115 9.43 -14.67 -1.50
C HIS A 115 9.13 -13.20 -1.31
N ILE A 116 7.92 -12.86 -0.86
CA ILE A 116 7.55 -11.48 -0.53
C ILE A 116 8.44 -10.93 0.59
N ALA A 117 8.63 -11.69 1.65
CA ALA A 117 9.50 -11.31 2.77
C ALA A 117 10.94 -11.08 2.32
N ASN A 118 11.47 -11.95 1.44
CA ASN A 118 12.82 -11.80 0.88
C ASN A 118 12.94 -10.54 0.03
N ALA A 119 11.94 -10.24 -0.80
CA ALA A 119 11.92 -9.02 -1.59
C ALA A 119 11.98 -7.78 -0.69
N TYR A 120 11.17 -7.73 0.35
CA TYR A 120 11.15 -6.59 1.28
C TYR A 120 12.39 -6.50 2.14
N ARG A 121 13.02 -7.62 2.46
CA ARG A 121 14.33 -7.58 3.13
C ARG A 121 15.37 -6.88 2.26
N LEU A 122 15.38 -7.14 0.96
CA LEU A 122 16.28 -6.43 0.03
C LEU A 122 15.98 -4.95 -0.05
N ILE A 123 14.70 -4.56 0.00
CA ILE A 123 14.29 -3.16 -0.05
C ILE A 123 14.63 -2.41 1.26
N TYR A 124 14.33 -3.00 2.41
CA TYR A 124 14.34 -2.30 3.70
C TYR A 124 15.57 -2.58 4.56
N GLN A 125 16.18 -3.74 4.45
CA GLN A 125 17.32 -4.14 5.30
C GLN A 125 18.66 -4.12 4.56
N GLY A 126 18.64 -4.12 3.23
CA GLY A 126 19.85 -3.91 2.45
C GLY A 126 20.15 -2.42 2.32
N ASN A 127 21.40 -2.03 2.41
CA ASN A 127 21.80 -0.64 2.19
C ASN A 127 21.91 -0.34 0.69
N PHE A 128 20.91 -0.73 -0.08
CA PHE A 128 20.88 -0.54 -1.53
C PHE A 128 20.03 0.68 -1.90
N SER A 129 20.34 1.28 -3.02
CA SER A 129 19.40 2.19 -3.66
C SER A 129 18.12 1.41 -4.06
N VAL A 130 17.01 2.11 -4.27
CA VAL A 130 15.78 1.49 -4.74
C VAL A 130 16.00 0.72 -6.04
N GLN A 131 16.75 1.30 -6.97
CA GLN A 131 17.06 0.66 -8.25
C GLN A 131 17.88 -0.62 -8.07
N ASP A 132 18.89 -0.59 -7.21
CA ASP A 132 19.72 -1.77 -6.93
C ASP A 132 18.92 -2.85 -6.20
N ALA A 133 18.07 -2.47 -5.26
CA ALA A 133 17.18 -3.40 -4.57
C ALA A 133 16.23 -4.11 -5.55
N VAL A 134 15.62 -3.36 -6.46
CA VAL A 134 14.75 -3.92 -7.51
C VAL A 134 15.52 -4.90 -8.39
N GLN A 135 16.72 -4.55 -8.82
CA GLN A 135 17.54 -5.46 -9.64
C GLN A 135 17.89 -6.74 -8.89
N LYS A 136 18.22 -6.64 -7.60
CA LYS A 136 18.49 -7.81 -6.76
C LYS A 136 17.26 -8.69 -6.59
N ILE A 137 16.08 -8.11 -6.47
CA ILE A 137 14.83 -8.88 -6.43
C ILE A 137 14.65 -9.66 -7.72
N ILE A 138 14.83 -9.02 -8.86
CA ILE A 138 14.71 -9.67 -10.18
C ILE A 138 15.70 -10.82 -10.31
N ASP A 139 16.93 -10.65 -9.84
CA ASP A 139 18.01 -11.65 -9.96
C ASP A 139 17.89 -12.80 -8.97
N GLN A 140 17.36 -12.56 -7.77
CA GLN A 140 17.47 -13.50 -6.65
C GLN A 140 16.14 -14.07 -6.17
N VAL A 141 15.02 -13.40 -6.40
CA VAL A 141 13.71 -13.85 -5.93
C VAL A 141 12.95 -14.45 -7.11
N PRO A 142 12.41 -15.69 -6.97
CA PRO A 142 11.62 -16.29 -8.04
C PRO A 142 10.42 -15.40 -8.39
N MET A 143 10.21 -15.19 -9.69
CA MET A 143 9.16 -14.32 -10.17
C MET A 143 7.78 -14.96 -9.94
N SER A 144 6.82 -14.14 -9.54
CA SER A 144 5.41 -14.47 -9.37
C SER A 144 4.60 -13.21 -9.63
N GLU A 145 3.30 -13.33 -9.66
CA GLU A 145 2.40 -12.16 -9.77
C GLU A 145 2.66 -11.16 -8.64
N GLU A 146 2.86 -11.65 -7.42
CA GLU A 146 3.10 -10.82 -6.24
C GLU A 146 4.45 -10.10 -6.33
N ILE A 147 5.49 -10.79 -6.74
CA ILE A 147 6.82 -10.18 -6.87
C ILE A 147 6.83 -9.17 -8.02
N GLU A 148 6.17 -9.47 -9.12
CA GLU A 148 6.01 -8.53 -10.23
C GLU A 148 5.28 -7.27 -9.78
N ASN A 149 4.21 -7.41 -8.99
CA ASN A 149 3.47 -6.28 -8.44
C ASN A 149 4.36 -5.41 -7.53
N ILE A 150 5.17 -6.01 -6.68
CA ILE A 150 6.13 -5.28 -5.83
C ILE A 150 7.12 -4.50 -6.69
N VAL A 151 7.73 -5.16 -7.67
CA VAL A 151 8.73 -4.54 -8.53
C VAL A 151 8.13 -3.37 -9.32
N ASN A 152 6.97 -3.57 -9.92
CA ASN A 152 6.30 -2.53 -10.71
C ASN A 152 5.87 -1.36 -9.84
N PHE A 153 5.36 -1.63 -8.63
CA PHE A 153 4.96 -0.58 -7.71
C PHE A 153 6.16 0.29 -7.31
N VAL A 154 7.24 -0.33 -6.90
CA VAL A 154 8.43 0.38 -6.41
C VAL A 154 9.10 1.17 -7.55
N LYS A 155 9.18 0.59 -8.74
CA LYS A 155 9.69 1.29 -9.92
C LYS A 155 8.85 2.48 -10.31
N GLY A 156 7.53 2.36 -10.22
CA GLY A 156 6.58 3.39 -10.62
C GLY A 156 6.38 4.50 -9.61
N SER A 157 6.92 4.37 -8.40
CA SER A 157 6.74 5.37 -7.35
C SER A 157 7.64 6.58 -7.56
N GLU A 158 7.04 7.67 -8.00
CA GLU A 158 7.75 8.94 -8.18
C GLU A 158 8.07 9.62 -6.85
N ARG A 159 7.20 9.46 -5.86
CA ARG A 159 7.38 10.06 -4.53
C ARG A 159 8.37 9.30 -3.66
N GLY A 160 8.71 8.08 -4.02
CA GLY A 160 9.40 7.15 -3.15
C GLY A 160 8.44 6.44 -2.20
N ILE A 161 8.92 5.38 -1.57
CA ILE A 161 8.14 4.57 -0.62
C ILE A 161 8.49 4.92 0.82
N VAL A 162 7.54 4.67 1.73
CA VAL A 162 7.79 4.76 3.18
C VAL A 162 8.84 3.72 3.55
N LYS A 163 9.83 4.13 4.32
CA LYS A 163 10.90 3.26 4.82
C LYS A 163 10.64 2.76 6.23
#